data_d2fb541a8400dc0ec18e2b69307e246d
#
_entry.id   d2fb541a8400dc0ec18e2b69307e246d
#
_cell.length_a   1.000
_cell.length_b   1.000
_cell.length_c   1.000
_cell.angle_alpha   90.00
_cell.angle_beta   90.00
_cell.angle_gamma   90.00
#
_symmetry.space_group_name_H-M   'P 1'
#
loop_
_entity.id
_entity.type
_entity.pdbx_description
1 polymer ?
#
loop_
_entity_poly.entity_id
_entity_poly.type
_entity_poly.pdbx_seq_one_letter_code
_entity_poly.pdbx_strand_id
1 'polypeptide(L)'
;MNTALTATYALTVLLLIATPGPVVALIVNTAAASGSRKALFTAVGTNWASLVLIGAAAWIIMTSAAIDKAWLSGMSLLGCLFIGYIAVGTLREALQQQPPKHTAETVETPRSAGRGGLLQGFMVGISNPKDIIFFIAFFPQFIQVTESFEKSMVVLSLLWIAIDFAVLSLYIFAIGKIASQRSNRLISLASGVALLLIAAGGLLYNLKELAA
;
A
#
# COMPACT_ATOMS: atom_id res chain seq x y z
N MET A 1 4.36 21.39 -10.36
CA MET A 1 4.36 20.03 -9.80
C MET A 1 5.51 19.93 -8.80
N ASN A 2 5.25 19.53 -7.60
CA ASN A 2 6.28 19.31 -6.57
C ASN A 2 6.95 17.95 -6.79
N THR A 3 8.10 17.96 -7.45
CA THR A 3 8.82 16.72 -7.82
C THR A 3 9.31 15.93 -6.61
N ALA A 4 9.73 16.60 -5.54
CA ALA A 4 10.18 15.94 -4.32
C ALA A 4 9.02 15.18 -3.64
N LEU A 5 7.86 15.84 -3.51
CA LEU A 5 6.67 15.23 -2.91
C LEU A 5 6.14 14.06 -3.77
N THR A 6 6.16 14.23 -5.10
CA THR A 6 5.77 13.16 -6.05
C THR A 6 6.72 11.96 -5.96
N ALA A 7 8.03 12.20 -5.88
CA ALA A 7 9.01 11.13 -5.73
C ALA A 7 8.86 10.41 -4.39
N THR A 8 8.62 11.14 -3.29
CA THR A 8 8.36 10.56 -1.98
C THR A 8 7.10 9.68 -2.00
N TYR A 9 6.02 10.15 -2.62
CA TYR A 9 4.81 9.34 -2.81
C TYR A 9 5.10 8.05 -3.58
N ALA A 10 5.73 8.17 -4.76
CA ALA A 10 6.04 7.02 -5.60
C ALA A 10 6.93 5.99 -4.88
N LEU A 11 7.95 6.45 -4.15
CA LEU A 11 8.81 5.58 -3.35
C LEU A 11 8.03 4.89 -2.22
N THR A 12 7.20 5.66 -1.49
CA THR A 12 6.38 5.11 -0.40
C THR A 12 5.42 4.04 -0.91
N VAL A 13 4.70 4.32 -2.01
CA VAL A 13 3.77 3.37 -2.64
C VAL A 13 4.51 2.13 -3.12
N LEU A 14 5.66 2.29 -3.79
CA LEU A 14 6.48 1.17 -4.23
C LEU A 14 6.87 0.25 -3.07
N LEU A 15 7.37 0.81 -1.98
CA LEU A 15 7.81 0.05 -0.80
C LEU A 15 6.63 -0.58 -0.07
N LEU A 16 5.50 0.14 0.01
CA LEU A 16 4.28 -0.35 0.62
C LEU A 16 3.74 -1.59 -0.12
N ILE A 17 3.67 -1.52 -1.46
CA ILE A 17 3.15 -2.62 -2.29
C ILE A 17 4.17 -3.77 -2.35
N ALA A 18 5.46 -3.48 -2.46
CA ALA A 18 6.52 -4.48 -2.45
C ALA A 18 6.60 -5.26 -1.13
N THR A 19 6.14 -4.68 -0.02
CA THR A 19 6.04 -5.40 1.26
C THR A 19 4.95 -6.47 1.18
N PRO A 20 5.27 -7.76 1.39
CA PRO A 20 4.29 -8.84 1.34
C PRO A 20 3.10 -8.58 2.26
N GLY A 21 1.88 -8.83 1.76
CA GLY A 21 0.64 -8.62 2.48
C GLY A 21 -0.49 -9.44 1.86
N PRO A 22 -1.75 -9.29 2.32
CA PRO A 22 -2.89 -10.07 1.86
C PRO A 22 -3.09 -10.04 0.34
N VAL A 23 -2.92 -8.88 -0.29
CA VAL A 23 -3.04 -8.70 -1.75
C VAL A 23 -1.94 -9.48 -2.48
N VAL A 24 -0.68 -9.30 -2.08
CA VAL A 24 0.46 -10.01 -2.70
C VAL A 24 0.30 -11.53 -2.52
N ALA A 25 -0.10 -11.98 -1.32
CA ALA A 25 -0.34 -13.39 -1.04
C ALA A 25 -1.46 -13.96 -1.95
N LEU A 26 -2.57 -13.22 -2.12
CA LEU A 26 -3.65 -13.62 -3.03
C LEU A 26 -3.14 -13.74 -4.48
N ILE A 27 -2.40 -12.75 -4.96
CA ILE A 27 -1.86 -12.71 -6.32
C ILE A 27 -0.92 -13.89 -6.57
N VAL A 28 0.05 -14.11 -5.68
CA VAL A 28 1.02 -15.20 -5.76
C VAL A 28 0.33 -16.56 -5.75
N ASN A 29 -0.61 -16.78 -4.81
CA ASN A 29 -1.38 -18.02 -4.73
C ASN A 29 -2.26 -18.22 -5.96
N THR A 30 -2.87 -17.17 -6.51
CA THR A 30 -3.69 -17.26 -7.72
C THR A 30 -2.83 -17.60 -8.94
N ALA A 31 -1.66 -16.97 -9.07
CA ALA A 31 -0.76 -17.24 -10.18
C ALA A 31 -0.22 -18.67 -10.13
N ALA A 32 0.13 -19.18 -8.95
CA ALA A 32 0.59 -20.57 -8.78
C ALA A 32 -0.52 -21.60 -9.03
N ALA A 33 -1.74 -21.36 -8.56
CA ALA A 33 -2.84 -22.32 -8.61
C ALA A 33 -3.67 -22.26 -9.92
N SER A 34 -3.77 -21.07 -10.54
CA SER A 34 -4.71 -20.83 -11.65
C SER A 34 -4.07 -20.10 -12.83
N GLY A 35 -2.77 -19.86 -12.79
CA GLY A 35 -1.99 -19.25 -13.85
C GLY A 35 -2.02 -17.72 -13.87
N SER A 36 -1.06 -17.15 -14.61
CA SER A 36 -0.78 -15.70 -14.65
C SER A 36 -1.97 -14.88 -15.15
N ARG A 37 -2.74 -15.39 -16.12
CA ARG A 37 -3.90 -14.66 -16.66
C ARG A 37 -4.94 -14.37 -15.57
N LYS A 38 -5.27 -15.36 -14.74
CA LYS A 38 -6.24 -15.20 -13.66
C LYS A 38 -5.70 -14.29 -12.56
N ALA A 39 -4.39 -14.38 -12.27
CA ALA A 39 -3.73 -13.48 -11.33
C ALA A 39 -3.75 -12.02 -11.81
N LEU A 40 -3.57 -11.75 -13.11
CA LEU A 40 -3.72 -10.41 -13.67
C LEU A 40 -5.15 -9.87 -13.51
N PHE A 41 -6.18 -10.67 -13.76
CA PHE A 41 -7.58 -10.27 -13.48
C PHE A 41 -7.79 -9.99 -11.98
N THR A 42 -7.13 -10.74 -11.11
CA THR A 42 -7.16 -10.47 -9.67
C THR A 42 -6.49 -9.13 -9.35
N ALA A 43 -5.36 -8.82 -9.97
CA ALA A 43 -4.68 -7.53 -9.83
C ALA A 43 -5.53 -6.36 -10.35
N VAL A 44 -6.28 -6.55 -11.43
CA VAL A 44 -7.29 -5.55 -11.86
C VAL A 44 -8.31 -5.32 -10.76
N GLY A 45 -8.81 -6.39 -10.13
CA GLY A 45 -9.76 -6.28 -9.03
C GLY A 45 -9.22 -5.51 -7.83
N THR A 46 -7.97 -5.76 -7.42
CA THR A 46 -7.33 -5.01 -6.31
C THR A 46 -7.14 -3.53 -6.65
N ASN A 47 -6.77 -3.20 -7.88
CA ASN A 47 -6.67 -1.81 -8.35
C ASN A 47 -8.03 -1.08 -8.34
N TRP A 48 -9.12 -1.75 -8.73
CA TRP A 48 -10.46 -1.17 -8.59
C TRP A 48 -10.80 -0.85 -7.13
N ALA A 49 -10.44 -1.72 -6.20
CA ALA A 49 -10.61 -1.46 -4.77
C ALA A 49 -9.81 -0.22 -4.32
N SER A 50 -8.56 -0.10 -4.76
CA SER A 50 -7.71 1.06 -4.45
C SER A 50 -8.30 2.35 -5.01
N LEU A 51 -8.87 2.35 -6.23
CA LEU A 51 -9.56 3.51 -6.79
C LEU A 51 -10.78 3.94 -5.97
N VAL A 52 -11.55 2.98 -5.45
CA VAL A 52 -12.66 3.26 -4.53
C VAL A 52 -12.15 3.90 -3.24
N LEU A 53 -11.05 3.38 -2.67
CA LEU A 53 -10.44 3.94 -1.46
C LEU A 53 -9.87 5.35 -1.69
N ILE A 54 -9.22 5.60 -2.84
CA ILE A 54 -8.77 6.94 -3.25
C ILE A 54 -9.96 7.88 -3.39
N GLY A 55 -11.04 7.43 -4.05
CA GLY A 55 -12.26 8.21 -4.19
C GLY A 55 -12.91 8.56 -2.84
N ALA A 56 -12.94 7.61 -1.91
CA ALA A 56 -13.44 7.83 -0.56
C ALA A 56 -12.55 8.82 0.22
N ALA A 57 -11.22 8.69 0.13
CA ALA A 57 -10.30 9.63 0.73
C ALA A 57 -10.46 11.04 0.15
N ALA A 58 -10.56 11.16 -1.19
CA ALA A 58 -10.81 12.44 -1.87
C ALA A 58 -12.14 13.07 -1.43
N TRP A 59 -13.20 12.28 -1.32
CA TRP A 59 -14.51 12.73 -0.83
C TRP A 59 -14.41 13.27 0.60
N ILE A 60 -13.75 12.55 1.50
CA ILE A 60 -13.53 12.98 2.88
C ILE A 60 -12.77 14.31 2.90
N ILE A 61 -11.70 14.44 2.15
CA ILE A 61 -10.89 15.65 2.08
C ILE A 61 -11.71 16.84 1.54
N MET A 62 -12.51 16.64 0.48
CA MET A 62 -13.33 17.71 -0.13
C MET A 62 -14.48 18.16 0.77
N THR A 63 -15.17 17.24 1.43
CA THR A 63 -16.31 17.56 2.30
C THR A 63 -15.86 18.13 3.63
N SER A 64 -14.64 17.85 4.04
CA SER A 64 -14.01 18.44 5.22
C SER A 64 -13.35 19.77 4.90
N ALA A 65 -13.90 20.58 3.98
CA ALA A 65 -13.36 21.86 3.52
C ALA A 65 -13.15 22.93 4.62
N ALA A 66 -13.53 22.62 5.86
CA ALA A 66 -13.15 23.33 7.09
C ALA A 66 -12.08 22.54 7.87
N ILE A 67 -11.30 21.65 7.20
CA ILE A 67 -10.26 20.91 7.90
C ILE A 67 -9.19 21.88 8.34
N ASP A 68 -9.19 22.16 9.63
CA ASP A 68 -8.14 22.87 10.31
C ASP A 68 -6.79 22.20 10.04
N LYS A 69 -5.75 23.01 9.86
CA LYS A 69 -4.36 22.55 9.66
C LYS A 69 -3.95 21.53 10.72
N ALA A 70 -4.45 21.67 11.95
CA ALA A 70 -4.23 20.74 13.04
C ALA A 70 -4.81 19.35 12.78
N TRP A 71 -5.96 19.26 12.11
CA TRP A 71 -6.57 17.96 11.76
C TRP A 71 -5.74 17.20 10.71
N LEU A 72 -5.29 17.92 9.66
CA LEU A 72 -4.41 17.33 8.63
C LEU A 72 -3.09 16.85 9.24
N SER A 73 -2.49 17.64 10.13
CA SER A 73 -1.27 17.26 10.84
C SER A 73 -1.49 16.06 11.75
N GLY A 74 -2.63 15.98 12.44
CA GLY A 74 -3.02 14.83 13.26
C GLY A 74 -3.15 13.55 12.44
N MET A 75 -3.84 13.61 11.29
CA MET A 75 -3.97 12.48 10.36
C MET A 75 -2.62 12.06 9.80
N SER A 76 -1.77 13.03 9.44
CA SER A 76 -0.42 12.77 8.98
C SER A 76 0.44 12.06 10.02
N LEU A 77 0.36 12.48 11.28
CA LEU A 77 1.05 11.81 12.40
C LEU A 77 0.58 10.34 12.57
N LEU A 78 -0.74 10.13 12.55
CA LEU A 78 -1.31 8.78 12.62
C LEU A 78 -0.84 7.91 11.46
N GLY A 79 -0.79 8.47 10.23
CA GLY A 79 -0.26 7.80 9.07
C GLY A 79 1.20 7.40 9.21
N CYS A 80 2.05 8.32 9.70
CA CYS A 80 3.46 8.03 9.95
C CYS A 80 3.65 6.94 11.01
N LEU A 81 2.88 6.97 12.11
CA LEU A 81 2.91 5.94 13.14
C LEU A 81 2.49 4.58 12.58
N PHE A 82 1.48 4.55 11.72
CA PHE A 82 1.02 3.32 11.10
C PHE A 82 2.04 2.74 10.10
N ILE A 83 2.64 3.58 9.25
CA ILE A 83 3.74 3.14 8.37
C ILE A 83 4.91 2.60 9.20
N GLY A 84 5.23 3.26 10.32
CA GLY A 84 6.22 2.77 11.27
C GLY A 84 5.86 1.41 11.87
N TYR A 85 4.59 1.20 12.23
CA TYR A 85 4.07 -0.08 12.71
C TYR A 85 4.23 -1.20 11.67
N ILE A 86 3.82 -0.95 10.40
CA ILE A 86 4.02 -1.89 9.31
C ILE A 86 5.51 -2.20 9.12
N ALA A 87 6.35 -1.17 9.11
CA ALA A 87 7.79 -1.32 8.93
C ALA A 87 8.42 -2.23 10.00
N VAL A 88 8.07 -1.99 11.28
CA VAL A 88 8.55 -2.82 12.40
C VAL A 88 8.03 -4.25 12.30
N GLY A 89 6.76 -4.46 11.94
CA GLY A 89 6.18 -5.78 11.70
C GLY A 89 6.95 -6.53 10.61
N THR A 90 7.14 -5.89 9.46
CA THR A 90 7.89 -6.45 8.32
C THR A 90 9.33 -6.82 8.68
N LEU A 91 10.02 -5.96 9.45
CA LEU A 91 11.39 -6.23 9.91
C LEU A 91 11.43 -7.41 10.88
N ARG A 92 10.50 -7.49 11.83
CA ARG A 92 10.42 -8.61 12.80
C ARG A 92 10.21 -9.94 12.08
N GLU A 93 9.27 -10.01 11.14
CA GLU A 93 9.02 -11.21 10.35
C GLU A 93 10.26 -11.63 9.54
N ALA A 94 10.92 -10.67 8.90
CA ALA A 94 12.13 -10.93 8.13
C ALA A 94 13.31 -11.40 8.99
N LEU A 95 13.44 -10.93 10.23
CA LEU A 95 14.51 -11.31 11.15
C LEU A 95 14.26 -12.66 11.84
N GLN A 96 13.00 -13.02 12.14
CA GLN A 96 12.67 -14.23 12.88
C GLN A 96 12.80 -15.53 12.07
N GLN A 97 13.16 -15.47 10.78
CA GLN A 97 13.31 -16.64 9.89
C GLN A 97 12.08 -17.57 9.84
N GLN A 98 10.96 -17.17 10.43
CA GLN A 98 9.73 -17.93 10.32
C GLN A 98 9.20 -17.77 8.89
N PRO A 99 8.67 -18.88 8.29
CA PRO A 99 7.86 -18.71 7.10
C PRO A 99 6.80 -17.67 7.47
N PRO A 100 6.45 -16.74 6.58
CA PRO A 100 5.50 -15.70 6.89
C PRO A 100 4.29 -16.38 7.53
N LYS A 101 4.14 -16.23 8.84
CA LYS A 101 2.84 -16.36 9.46
C LYS A 101 2.08 -15.26 8.77
N HIS A 102 1.39 -15.66 7.70
CA HIS A 102 0.30 -14.83 7.25
C HIS A 102 -0.47 -14.49 8.52
N THR A 103 -0.34 -13.30 9.05
CA THR A 103 -1.41 -12.67 9.77
C THR A 103 -2.49 -12.41 8.73
N ALA A 104 -2.94 -13.51 8.13
CA ALA A 104 -4.32 -13.70 7.88
C ALA A 104 -4.95 -13.70 9.29
N GLU A 105 -5.20 -12.52 9.87
CA GLU A 105 -6.48 -12.40 10.52
C GLU A 105 -7.41 -12.95 9.45
N THR A 106 -7.81 -14.16 9.72
CA THR A 106 -8.64 -14.99 8.90
C THR A 106 -9.92 -14.24 8.58
N VAL A 107 -9.89 -13.46 7.51
CA VAL A 107 -11.05 -13.49 6.64
C VAL A 107 -11.01 -14.93 6.12
N GLU A 108 -11.78 -15.81 6.75
CA GLU A 108 -12.01 -17.16 6.28
C GLU A 108 -12.51 -17.03 4.84
N THR A 109 -11.57 -17.03 3.90
CA THR A 109 -11.95 -17.15 2.50
C THR A 109 -12.50 -18.56 2.36
N PRO A 110 -13.77 -18.71 1.96
CA PRO A 110 -14.37 -20.03 1.79
C PRO A 110 -13.45 -20.91 0.93
N ARG A 111 -13.14 -22.11 1.41
CA ARG A 111 -12.32 -23.13 0.74
C ARG A 111 -12.99 -23.69 -0.52
N SER A 112 -13.60 -22.86 -1.39
CA SER A 112 -14.29 -23.36 -2.57
C SER A 112 -13.66 -22.89 -3.86
N ALA A 113 -13.44 -23.85 -4.73
CA ALA A 113 -13.20 -23.84 -6.17
C ALA A 113 -13.12 -22.45 -6.84
N GLY A 114 -11.91 -22.06 -7.28
CA GLY A 114 -11.73 -20.88 -8.12
C GLY A 114 -11.04 -19.71 -7.45
N ARG A 115 -9.94 -19.96 -6.68
CA ARG A 115 -9.13 -18.90 -6.07
C ARG A 115 -8.68 -17.87 -7.11
N GLY A 116 -8.96 -16.59 -6.84
CA GLY A 116 -8.60 -15.44 -7.67
C GLY A 116 -9.71 -15.01 -8.63
N GLY A 117 -9.46 -13.91 -9.32
CA GLY A 117 -10.36 -13.24 -10.25
C GLY A 117 -10.73 -11.84 -9.76
N LEU A 118 -11.41 -11.09 -10.61
CA LEU A 118 -11.70 -9.66 -10.39
C LEU A 118 -12.43 -9.40 -9.07
N LEU A 119 -13.51 -10.15 -8.80
CA LEU A 119 -14.32 -9.95 -7.59
C LEU A 119 -13.54 -10.27 -6.32
N GLN A 120 -12.78 -11.38 -6.31
CA GLN A 120 -12.00 -11.73 -5.14
C GLN A 120 -10.85 -10.73 -4.91
N GLY A 121 -10.20 -10.27 -6.00
CA GLY A 121 -9.21 -9.21 -5.93
C GLY A 121 -9.80 -7.94 -5.32
N PHE A 122 -10.98 -7.53 -5.80
CA PHE A 122 -11.68 -6.36 -5.26
C PHE A 122 -12.01 -6.51 -3.77
N MET A 123 -12.59 -7.65 -3.36
CA MET A 123 -12.97 -7.89 -1.96
C MET A 123 -11.75 -7.87 -1.03
N VAL A 124 -10.65 -8.51 -1.42
CA VAL A 124 -9.42 -8.50 -0.62
C VAL A 124 -8.77 -7.12 -0.62
N GLY A 125 -8.77 -6.41 -1.74
CA GLY A 125 -8.22 -5.04 -1.83
C GLY A 125 -8.99 -4.05 -0.96
N ILE A 126 -10.34 -4.04 -1.06
CA ILE A 126 -11.18 -3.09 -0.30
C ILE A 126 -11.14 -3.35 1.22
N SER A 127 -10.86 -4.59 1.62
CA SER A 127 -10.73 -5.00 3.02
C SER A 127 -9.28 -5.01 3.51
N ASN A 128 -8.32 -4.60 2.67
CA ASN A 128 -6.91 -4.59 3.05
C ASN A 128 -6.61 -3.45 4.04
N PRO A 129 -6.34 -3.76 5.32
CA PRO A 129 -6.12 -2.74 6.33
C PRO A 129 -4.93 -1.83 6.00
N LYS A 130 -3.93 -2.37 5.30
CA LYS A 130 -2.74 -1.63 4.88
C LYS A 130 -3.10 -0.50 3.90
N ASP A 131 -3.93 -0.79 2.89
CA ASP A 131 -4.35 0.19 1.89
C ASP A 131 -5.37 1.17 2.48
N ILE A 132 -6.33 0.68 3.28
CA ILE A 132 -7.33 1.52 3.95
C ILE A 132 -6.65 2.61 4.78
N ILE A 133 -5.72 2.22 5.65
CA ILE A 133 -5.06 3.19 6.54
C ILE A 133 -4.11 4.09 5.76
N PHE A 134 -3.42 3.57 4.72
CA PHE A 134 -2.62 4.39 3.84
C PHE A 134 -3.45 5.51 3.20
N PHE A 135 -4.60 5.19 2.61
CA PHE A 135 -5.44 6.18 1.94
C PHE A 135 -6.12 7.16 2.90
N ILE A 136 -6.50 6.72 4.10
CA ILE A 136 -7.13 7.60 5.08
C ILE A 136 -6.12 8.50 5.78
N ALA A 137 -4.99 7.95 6.24
CA ALA A 137 -4.10 8.65 7.14
C ALA A 137 -2.82 9.20 6.48
N PHE A 138 -2.32 8.54 5.42
CA PHE A 138 -1.05 8.94 4.81
C PHE A 138 -1.23 9.69 3.49
N PHE A 139 -2.19 9.29 2.67
CA PHE A 139 -2.47 9.89 1.37
C PHE A 139 -2.75 11.40 1.40
N PRO A 140 -3.47 11.98 2.40
CA PRO A 140 -3.70 13.42 2.49
C PRO A 140 -2.45 14.29 2.44
N GLN A 141 -1.29 13.77 2.85
CA GLN A 141 -0.01 14.51 2.82
C GLN A 141 0.45 14.85 1.40
N PHE A 142 -0.06 14.13 0.39
CA PHE A 142 0.38 14.24 -0.99
C PHE A 142 -0.57 15.04 -1.89
N ILE A 143 -1.69 15.54 -1.38
CA ILE A 143 -2.69 16.27 -2.18
C ILE A 143 -2.16 17.56 -2.81
N GLN A 144 -1.00 18.03 -2.37
CA GLN A 144 -0.35 19.24 -2.87
C GLN A 144 0.81 18.94 -3.86
N VAL A 145 0.81 17.76 -4.49
CA VAL A 145 1.81 17.43 -5.54
C VAL A 145 1.66 18.34 -6.77
N THR A 146 0.47 18.90 -6.99
CA THR A 146 0.21 19.94 -7.99
C THR A 146 -0.53 21.12 -7.34
N GLU A 147 -0.73 22.20 -8.12
CA GLU A 147 -1.42 23.42 -7.67
C GLU A 147 -2.94 23.24 -7.52
N SER A 148 -3.55 22.26 -8.19
CA SER A 148 -4.97 21.96 -8.05
C SER A 148 -5.21 20.56 -7.48
N PHE A 149 -6.21 20.47 -6.62
CA PHE A 149 -6.62 19.21 -5.98
C PHE A 149 -6.94 18.12 -7.02
N GLU A 150 -7.73 18.48 -8.06
CA GLU A 150 -8.16 17.52 -9.10
C GLU A 150 -6.96 16.95 -9.84
N LYS A 151 -6.00 17.81 -10.24
CA LYS A 151 -4.77 17.37 -10.91
C LYS A 151 -3.93 16.48 -10.00
N SER A 152 -3.86 16.82 -8.72
CA SER A 152 -3.15 15.99 -7.73
C SER A 152 -3.80 14.62 -7.63
N MET A 153 -5.13 14.53 -7.54
CA MET A 153 -5.85 13.26 -7.49
C MET A 153 -5.58 12.39 -8.73
N VAL A 154 -5.62 13.00 -9.92
CA VAL A 154 -5.31 12.26 -11.17
C VAL A 154 -3.88 11.73 -11.16
N VAL A 155 -2.89 12.58 -10.83
CA VAL A 155 -1.47 12.18 -10.81
C VAL A 155 -1.23 11.08 -9.79
N LEU A 156 -1.74 11.22 -8.57
CA LEU A 156 -1.55 10.24 -7.50
C LEU A 156 -2.23 8.90 -7.83
N SER A 157 -3.45 8.93 -8.40
CA SER A 157 -4.16 7.73 -8.83
C SER A 157 -3.44 7.00 -9.96
N LEU A 158 -2.94 7.72 -10.96
CA LEU A 158 -2.19 7.12 -12.07
C LEU A 158 -0.87 6.51 -11.60
N LEU A 159 -0.15 7.20 -10.71
CA LEU A 159 1.08 6.66 -10.11
C LEU A 159 0.79 5.40 -9.30
N TRP A 160 -0.28 5.40 -8.49
CA TRP A 160 -0.70 4.22 -7.74
C TRP A 160 -0.92 3.03 -8.66
N ILE A 161 -1.81 3.20 -9.65
CA ILE A 161 -2.16 2.14 -10.59
C ILE A 161 -0.91 1.61 -11.31
N ALA A 162 -0.06 2.50 -11.80
CA ALA A 162 1.15 2.12 -12.54
C ALA A 162 2.12 1.32 -11.66
N ILE A 163 2.37 1.77 -10.43
CA ILE A 163 3.28 1.10 -9.50
C ILE A 163 2.68 -0.23 -9.03
N ASP A 164 1.40 -0.26 -8.67
CA ASP A 164 0.71 -1.47 -8.22
C ASP A 164 0.72 -2.55 -9.29
N PHE A 165 0.32 -2.21 -10.52
CA PHE A 165 0.38 -3.15 -11.64
C PHE A 165 1.81 -3.62 -11.94
N ALA A 166 2.80 -2.73 -11.89
CA ALA A 166 4.20 -3.11 -12.13
C ALA A 166 4.69 -4.10 -11.08
N VAL A 167 4.46 -3.82 -9.79
CA VAL A 167 4.90 -4.68 -8.69
C VAL A 167 4.15 -6.01 -8.69
N LEU A 168 2.81 -5.99 -8.81
CA LEU A 168 2.02 -7.22 -8.85
C LEU A 168 2.34 -8.08 -10.08
N SER A 169 2.57 -7.47 -11.25
CA SER A 169 3.02 -8.19 -12.44
C SER A 169 4.39 -8.83 -12.22
N LEU A 170 5.31 -8.12 -11.57
CA LEU A 170 6.61 -8.70 -11.20
C LEU A 170 6.44 -9.93 -10.30
N TYR A 171 5.57 -9.88 -9.30
CA TYR A 171 5.24 -11.05 -8.47
C TYR A 171 4.64 -12.19 -9.30
N ILE A 172 3.71 -11.92 -10.23
CA ILE A 172 3.07 -12.92 -11.08
C ILE A 172 4.08 -13.65 -11.97
N PHE A 173 4.97 -12.91 -12.63
CA PHE A 173 5.90 -13.47 -13.61
C PHE A 173 7.20 -14.00 -12.99
N ALA A 174 7.56 -13.52 -11.80
CA ALA A 174 8.77 -13.94 -11.11
C ALA A 174 8.52 -15.01 -10.03
N ILE A 175 7.32 -15.60 -10.00
CA ILE A 175 6.88 -16.56 -8.98
C ILE A 175 7.90 -17.70 -8.75
N GLY A 176 8.53 -18.21 -9.82
CA GLY A 176 9.54 -19.27 -9.73
C GLY A 176 10.90 -18.81 -9.13
N LYS A 177 11.20 -17.50 -9.18
CA LYS A 177 12.49 -16.92 -8.74
C LYS A 177 12.36 -16.16 -7.40
N ILE A 178 11.25 -15.43 -7.22
CA ILE A 178 10.99 -14.62 -6.02
C ILE A 178 10.45 -15.47 -4.87
N ALA A 179 9.86 -16.62 -5.14
CA ALA A 179 9.39 -17.57 -4.12
C ALA A 179 10.51 -18.19 -3.27
N SER A 180 11.80 -17.87 -3.53
CA SER A 180 12.85 -18.29 -2.63
C SER A 180 12.78 -17.51 -1.31
N GLN A 181 12.84 -18.20 -0.17
CA GLN A 181 12.83 -17.59 1.17
C GLN A 181 13.86 -16.47 1.33
N ARG A 182 15.02 -16.63 0.71
CA ARG A 182 16.11 -15.65 0.78
C ARG A 182 15.76 -14.34 0.06
N SER A 183 15.11 -14.42 -1.10
CA SER A 183 14.70 -13.25 -1.88
C SER A 183 13.61 -12.46 -1.16
N ASN A 184 12.59 -13.15 -0.65
CA ASN A 184 11.51 -12.54 0.13
C ASN A 184 12.04 -11.85 1.39
N ARG A 185 13.00 -12.47 2.08
CA ARG A 185 13.63 -11.89 3.27
C ARG A 185 14.36 -10.59 2.96
N LEU A 186 15.16 -10.55 1.88
CA LEU A 186 15.89 -9.35 1.49
C LEU A 186 14.95 -8.21 1.09
N ILE A 187 13.90 -8.52 0.33
CA ILE A 187 12.86 -7.54 -0.04
C ILE A 187 12.19 -6.98 1.21
N SER A 188 11.77 -7.84 2.13
CA SER A 188 11.12 -7.43 3.38
C SER A 188 12.05 -6.58 4.26
N LEU A 189 13.33 -6.94 4.39
CA LEU A 189 14.30 -6.14 5.16
C LEU A 189 14.51 -4.76 4.52
N ALA A 190 14.77 -4.71 3.21
CA ALA A 190 14.99 -3.45 2.52
C ALA A 190 13.76 -2.53 2.56
N SER A 191 12.57 -3.09 2.29
CA SER A 191 11.30 -2.33 2.36
C SER A 191 11.00 -1.87 3.79
N GLY A 192 11.18 -2.74 4.78
CA GLY A 192 10.94 -2.41 6.18
C GLY A 192 11.84 -1.28 6.69
N VAL A 193 13.14 -1.32 6.38
CA VAL A 193 14.07 -0.22 6.74
C VAL A 193 13.68 1.07 6.05
N ALA A 194 13.39 1.04 4.76
CA ALA A 194 13.04 2.22 3.99
C ALA A 194 11.71 2.84 4.47
N LEU A 195 10.68 2.02 4.74
CA LEU A 195 9.41 2.50 5.31
C LEU A 195 9.62 3.10 6.71
N LEU A 196 10.51 2.52 7.53
CA LEU A 196 10.82 3.06 8.86
C LEU A 196 11.47 4.46 8.76
N LEU A 197 12.38 4.65 7.81
CA LEU A 197 13.02 5.95 7.54
C LEU A 197 12.00 6.98 7.07
N ILE A 198 11.07 6.60 6.18
CA ILE A 198 9.98 7.47 5.72
C ILE A 198 9.07 7.86 6.88
N ALA A 199 8.68 6.90 7.72
CA ALA A 199 7.84 7.15 8.89
C ALA A 199 8.53 8.10 9.88
N ALA A 200 9.81 7.88 10.18
CA ALA A 200 10.59 8.74 11.07
C ALA A 200 10.75 10.15 10.50
N GLY A 201 11.06 10.28 9.20
CA GLY A 201 11.16 11.56 8.51
C GLY A 201 9.84 12.34 8.51
N GLY A 202 8.72 11.66 8.25
CA GLY A 202 7.38 12.24 8.32
C GLY A 202 6.99 12.69 9.73
N LEU A 203 7.31 11.89 10.75
CA LEU A 203 7.10 12.28 12.16
C LEU A 203 7.88 13.53 12.53
N LEU A 204 9.17 13.57 12.19
CA LEU A 204 10.03 14.73 12.48
C LEU A 204 9.54 16.01 11.78
N TYR A 205 9.08 15.88 10.52
CA TYR A 205 8.52 17.00 9.78
C TYR A 205 7.24 17.53 10.44
N ASN A 206 6.28 16.66 10.76
CA ASN A 206 5.02 17.05 11.40
C ASN A 206 5.23 17.65 12.80
N LEU A 207 6.16 17.11 13.59
CA LEU A 207 6.47 17.63 14.93
C LEU A 207 7.09 19.04 14.86
N LYS A 208 7.94 19.32 13.87
CA LYS A 208 8.48 20.66 13.64
C LYS A 208 7.39 21.65 13.24
N GLU A 209 6.45 21.24 12.39
CA GLU A 209 5.35 22.10 11.93
C GLU A 209 4.36 22.41 13.07
N LEU A 210 4.15 21.48 14.02
CA LEU A 210 3.32 21.71 15.21
C LEU A 210 3.99 22.59 16.26
N ALA A 211 5.33 22.67 16.27
CA ALA A 211 6.10 23.46 17.22
C ALA A 211 6.40 24.88 16.70
N ALA A 212 6.12 25.20 15.44
CA ALA A 212 6.31 26.49 14.78
C ALA A 212 5.03 27.32 14.72
#